data_047d7212a1b9c866e7c252cd6391002c
#
_entry.id   047d7212a1b9c866e7c252cd6391002c
#
_cell.length_a   1.000
_cell.length_b   1.000
_cell.length_c   1.000
_cell.angle_alpha   90.00
_cell.angle_beta   90.00
_cell.angle_gamma   90.00
#
_symmetry.space_group_name_H-M   'P 1'
#
loop_
_entity.id
_entity.type
_entity.pdbx_description
1 polymer ?
#
loop_
_entity_poly.entity_id
_entity_poly.type
_entity_poly.pdbx_seq_one_letter_code
_entity_poly.pdbx_strand_id
1 'polypeptide(L)'
;MSFASEVKKELTTLEVHRANAKAELVALIRMNGALGLANHRFVLNVQTENPAIARRMYQLLKQFYDLESELLVRRKMKLKKNNLYIVRVKNGATEVLSDLGIFDGMQLLESVPDEILHSDLQVRSYLRGAFLAGGSVNNPETSRYHLEIYSLYEEHNQMIAEMMNRYDLNARTIVRRSGYITYLKGAEKIATFLSLIGATTSMLKFEDVRIMRDMRNSVNRLVNCESANLDKVANASTRQIDNIQYIEATVGLGQLPTKLREVAETRLAHREVSLKELGDLVPGGPISKSGINHRLRKINDYAKQLREGEATA
;
A
#
# COMPACT_ATOMS: atom_id res chain seq x y z
N MET A 1 -3.81 -0.92 -18.51
CA MET A 1 -3.78 0.43 -17.92
C MET A 1 -3.26 0.32 -16.50
N SER A 2 -2.57 1.35 -15.97
CA SER A 2 -2.20 1.36 -14.56
C SER A 2 -3.42 1.65 -13.68
N PHE A 3 -3.41 1.19 -12.42
CA PHE A 3 -4.49 1.48 -11.47
C PHE A 3 -4.72 2.99 -11.31
N ALA A 4 -3.66 3.81 -11.22
CA ALA A 4 -3.78 5.27 -11.22
C ALA A 4 -4.50 5.84 -12.45
N SER A 5 -4.31 5.22 -13.63
CA SER A 5 -5.01 5.64 -14.85
C SER A 5 -6.49 5.26 -14.82
N GLU A 6 -6.86 4.13 -14.22
CA GLU A 6 -8.26 3.73 -14.02
C GLU A 6 -8.96 4.71 -13.08
N VAL A 7 -8.34 5.02 -11.93
CA VAL A 7 -8.85 6.03 -10.98
C VAL A 7 -9.08 7.37 -11.68
N LYS A 8 -8.07 7.88 -12.41
CA LYS A 8 -8.20 9.16 -13.13
C LYS A 8 -9.31 9.12 -14.19
N LYS A 9 -9.47 8.00 -14.89
CA LYS A 9 -10.55 7.83 -15.86
C LYS A 9 -11.93 7.90 -15.19
N GLU A 10 -12.13 7.22 -14.07
CA GLU A 10 -13.37 7.29 -13.29
C GLU A 10 -13.68 8.74 -12.86
N LEU A 11 -12.70 9.43 -12.27
CA LEU A 11 -12.88 10.81 -11.81
C LEU A 11 -13.26 11.78 -12.92
N THR A 12 -12.83 11.55 -14.15
CA THR A 12 -13.17 12.41 -15.29
C THR A 12 -14.60 12.26 -15.78
N THR A 13 -15.35 11.27 -15.32
CA THR A 13 -16.76 11.04 -15.70
C THR A 13 -17.76 11.59 -14.67
N LEU A 14 -17.30 12.11 -13.54
CA LEU A 14 -18.17 12.59 -12.48
C LEU A 14 -18.92 13.87 -12.90
N GLU A 15 -20.23 13.89 -12.63
CA GLU A 15 -21.02 15.10 -12.74
C GLU A 15 -20.81 15.99 -11.50
N VAL A 16 -20.64 17.27 -11.70
CA VAL A 16 -20.35 18.22 -10.63
C VAL A 16 -21.13 19.52 -10.79
N HIS A 17 -21.54 20.12 -9.68
CA HIS A 17 -22.11 21.48 -9.66
C HIS A 17 -21.04 22.54 -9.91
N ARG A 18 -21.50 23.74 -10.31
CA ARG A 18 -20.60 24.85 -10.70
C ARG A 18 -19.54 25.19 -9.65
N ALA A 19 -19.91 25.31 -8.37
CA ALA A 19 -18.98 25.63 -7.29
C ALA A 19 -17.88 24.55 -7.15
N ASN A 20 -18.25 23.27 -7.25
CA ASN A 20 -17.32 22.14 -7.19
C ASN A 20 -16.43 22.06 -8.46
N ALA A 21 -17.00 22.39 -9.63
CA ALA A 21 -16.25 22.47 -10.87
C ALA A 21 -15.19 23.57 -10.83
N LYS A 22 -15.51 24.74 -10.24
CA LYS A 22 -14.54 25.82 -10.01
C LYS A 22 -13.35 25.34 -9.19
N ALA A 23 -13.59 24.70 -8.04
CA ALA A 23 -12.54 24.19 -7.18
C ALA A 23 -11.65 23.13 -7.89
N GLU A 24 -12.25 22.24 -8.69
CA GLU A 24 -11.52 21.26 -9.50
C GLU A 24 -10.67 21.95 -10.58
N LEU A 25 -11.23 22.94 -11.29
CA LEU A 25 -10.51 23.70 -12.31
C LEU A 25 -9.36 24.52 -11.74
N VAL A 26 -9.53 25.15 -10.57
CA VAL A 26 -8.46 25.89 -9.89
C VAL A 26 -7.25 24.99 -9.64
N ALA A 27 -7.48 23.79 -9.10
CA ALA A 27 -6.40 22.82 -8.85
C ALA A 27 -5.71 22.41 -10.17
N LEU A 28 -6.48 22.05 -11.20
CA LEU A 28 -5.95 21.64 -12.50
C LEU A 28 -5.12 22.73 -13.16
N ILE A 29 -5.60 23.99 -13.13
CA ILE A 29 -4.93 25.13 -13.77
C ILE A 29 -3.69 25.52 -12.97
N ARG A 30 -3.75 25.58 -11.64
CA ARG A 30 -2.58 25.90 -10.81
C ARG A 30 -1.44 24.91 -10.98
N MET A 31 -1.75 23.64 -11.18
CA MET A 31 -0.73 22.58 -11.29
C MET A 31 -0.18 22.41 -12.71
N ASN A 32 -1.01 22.58 -13.73
CA ASN A 32 -0.70 22.21 -15.11
C ASN A 32 -0.88 23.38 -16.10
N GLY A 33 -1.30 24.54 -15.62
CA GLY A 33 -1.52 25.72 -16.43
C GLY A 33 -0.23 26.50 -16.70
N ALA A 34 -0.20 27.13 -17.85
CA ALA A 34 0.80 28.12 -18.22
C ALA A 34 0.09 29.30 -18.89
N LEU A 35 0.34 30.49 -18.35
CA LEU A 35 -0.16 31.76 -18.94
C LEU A 35 0.89 32.31 -19.90
N GLY A 36 0.47 32.55 -21.13
CA GLY A 36 1.31 33.16 -22.15
C GLY A 36 0.67 34.40 -22.69
N LEU A 37 1.46 35.21 -23.41
CA LEU A 37 0.99 36.38 -24.13
C LEU A 37 1.10 36.12 -25.64
N ALA A 38 -0.01 36.30 -26.36
CA ALA A 38 -0.03 36.20 -27.82
C ALA A 38 -0.92 37.31 -28.39
N ASN A 39 -0.39 38.08 -29.33
CA ASN A 39 -1.09 39.21 -29.95
C ASN A 39 -1.66 40.19 -28.90
N HIS A 40 -0.88 40.56 -27.89
CA HIS A 40 -1.25 41.45 -26.77
C HIS A 40 -2.44 40.93 -25.91
N ARG A 41 -2.75 39.63 -25.99
CA ARG A 41 -3.78 38.97 -25.16
C ARG A 41 -3.21 37.83 -24.37
N PHE A 42 -3.71 37.64 -23.17
CA PHE A 42 -3.37 36.43 -22.38
C PHE A 42 -3.99 35.18 -22.97
N VAL A 43 -3.18 34.12 -23.03
CA VAL A 43 -3.59 32.80 -23.50
C VAL A 43 -3.29 31.80 -22.42
N LEU A 44 -4.31 31.08 -21.94
CA LEU A 44 -4.14 30.01 -20.97
C LEU A 44 -3.91 28.71 -21.73
N ASN A 45 -2.86 27.98 -21.38
CA ASN A 45 -2.57 26.63 -21.86
C ASN A 45 -2.51 25.66 -20.66
N VAL A 46 -3.38 24.67 -20.59
CA VAL A 46 -3.31 23.64 -19.56
C VAL A 46 -2.89 22.32 -20.21
N GLN A 47 -1.80 21.73 -19.69
CA GLN A 47 -1.11 20.60 -20.33
C GLN A 47 -1.28 19.30 -19.51
N THR A 48 -1.56 18.19 -20.19
CA THR A 48 -1.63 16.89 -19.57
C THR A 48 -1.23 15.78 -20.55
N GLU A 49 -0.68 14.68 -20.05
CA GLU A 49 -0.43 13.48 -20.87
C GLU A 49 -1.67 12.55 -20.95
N ASN A 50 -2.72 12.87 -20.21
CA ASN A 50 -3.93 12.04 -20.16
C ASN A 50 -5.07 12.70 -20.97
N PRO A 51 -5.52 12.04 -22.08
CA PRO A 51 -6.58 12.58 -22.92
C PRO A 51 -7.94 12.72 -22.20
N ALA A 52 -8.23 11.89 -21.19
CA ALA A 52 -9.46 11.99 -20.44
C ALA A 52 -9.49 13.27 -19.58
N ILE A 53 -8.36 13.63 -18.97
CA ILE A 53 -8.22 14.88 -18.20
C ILE A 53 -8.34 16.09 -19.11
N ALA A 54 -7.71 16.07 -20.28
CA ALA A 54 -7.84 17.16 -21.26
C ALA A 54 -9.30 17.35 -21.69
N ARG A 55 -10.02 16.25 -21.97
CA ARG A 55 -11.45 16.28 -22.29
C ARG A 55 -12.28 16.81 -21.14
N ARG A 56 -11.98 16.40 -19.90
CA ARG A 56 -12.64 16.90 -18.68
C ARG A 56 -12.51 18.42 -18.56
N MET A 57 -11.31 18.94 -18.67
CA MET A 57 -11.07 20.40 -18.64
C MET A 57 -11.83 21.15 -19.74
N TYR A 58 -11.79 20.64 -20.97
CA TYR A 58 -12.53 21.18 -22.08
C TYR A 58 -14.04 21.25 -21.78
N GLN A 59 -14.62 20.15 -21.25
CA GLN A 59 -16.03 20.08 -20.91
C GLN A 59 -16.43 21.05 -19.79
N LEU A 60 -15.62 21.14 -18.72
CA LEU A 60 -15.90 22.06 -17.61
C LEU A 60 -15.82 23.53 -18.05
N LEU A 61 -14.82 23.88 -18.87
CA LEU A 61 -14.71 25.25 -19.42
C LEU A 61 -15.88 25.59 -20.34
N LYS A 62 -16.29 24.66 -21.20
CA LYS A 62 -17.45 24.87 -22.08
C LYS A 62 -18.76 24.97 -21.30
N GLN A 63 -18.98 24.09 -20.33
CA GLN A 63 -20.25 24.01 -19.58
C GLN A 63 -20.46 25.21 -18.65
N PHE A 64 -19.40 25.72 -18.00
CA PHE A 64 -19.56 26.73 -16.95
C PHE A 64 -19.13 28.14 -17.36
N TYR A 65 -18.38 28.26 -18.46
CA TYR A 65 -17.89 29.55 -18.96
C TYR A 65 -18.28 29.82 -20.40
N ASP A 66 -18.94 28.87 -21.07
CA ASP A 66 -19.31 28.95 -22.49
C ASP A 66 -18.11 29.34 -23.42
N LEU A 67 -16.92 28.88 -23.03
CA LEU A 67 -15.70 29.22 -23.75
C LEU A 67 -15.37 28.18 -24.80
N GLU A 68 -15.05 28.71 -26.01
CA GLU A 68 -14.40 27.91 -27.03
C GLU A 68 -12.91 27.73 -26.68
N SER A 69 -12.54 26.53 -26.31
CA SER A 69 -11.15 26.14 -26.09
C SER A 69 -10.67 25.21 -27.22
N GLU A 70 -9.39 25.33 -27.56
CA GLU A 70 -8.75 24.45 -28.56
C GLU A 70 -8.10 23.27 -27.86
N LEU A 71 -8.33 22.07 -28.39
CA LEU A 71 -7.62 20.88 -27.95
C LEU A 71 -6.48 20.58 -28.93
N LEU A 72 -5.24 20.82 -28.51
CA LEU A 72 -4.03 20.59 -29.28
C LEU A 72 -3.34 19.32 -28.81
N VAL A 73 -2.77 18.57 -29.77
CA VAL A 73 -2.00 17.36 -29.49
C VAL A 73 -0.58 17.55 -29.99
N ARG A 74 0.40 17.52 -29.08
CA ARG A 74 1.82 17.54 -29.39
C ARG A 74 2.43 16.16 -29.19
N ARG A 75 3.02 15.60 -30.22
CA ARG A 75 3.78 14.37 -30.11
C ARG A 75 5.14 14.65 -29.48
N LYS A 76 5.51 13.94 -28.39
CA LYS A 76 6.85 14.01 -27.83
C LYS A 76 7.81 13.16 -28.69
N MET A 77 8.80 13.81 -29.30
CA MET A 77 9.77 13.16 -30.21
C MET A 77 10.83 12.32 -29.49
N LYS A 78 10.98 12.40 -28.17
CA LYS A 78 12.02 11.71 -27.38
C LYS A 78 11.44 10.61 -26.50
N LEU A 79 11.96 9.38 -26.64
CA LEU A 79 11.98 8.19 -25.78
C LEU A 79 10.69 7.71 -25.06
N LYS A 80 9.72 8.56 -24.76
CA LYS A 80 8.38 8.17 -24.27
C LYS A 80 7.35 8.57 -25.33
N LYS A 81 6.69 7.59 -25.91
CA LYS A 81 5.68 7.76 -26.99
C LYS A 81 4.36 8.41 -26.53
N ASN A 82 4.32 9.12 -25.39
CA ASN A 82 3.09 9.72 -24.90
C ASN A 82 2.85 11.07 -25.59
N ASN A 83 1.63 11.27 -26.07
CA ASN A 83 1.18 12.55 -26.57
C ASN A 83 0.99 13.53 -25.38
N LEU A 84 1.27 14.81 -25.62
CA LEU A 84 0.92 15.90 -24.72
C LEU A 84 -0.35 16.56 -25.27
N TYR A 85 -1.39 16.60 -24.46
CA TYR A 85 -2.65 17.27 -24.76
C TYR A 85 -2.64 18.64 -24.11
N ILE A 86 -3.03 19.66 -24.87
CA ILE A 86 -3.05 21.04 -24.41
C ILE A 86 -4.46 21.58 -24.63
N VAL A 87 -5.12 21.97 -23.57
CA VAL A 87 -6.36 22.75 -23.63
C VAL A 87 -5.98 24.22 -23.63
N ARG A 88 -6.27 24.91 -24.73
CA ARG A 88 -5.89 26.32 -24.95
C ARG A 88 -7.12 27.20 -24.95
N VAL A 89 -7.12 28.20 -24.09
CA VAL A 89 -8.12 29.28 -24.07
C VAL A 89 -7.46 30.53 -24.60
N LYS A 90 -7.90 31.03 -25.78
CA LYS A 90 -7.38 32.25 -26.42
C LYS A 90 -8.15 33.50 -26.04
N ASN A 91 -9.48 33.36 -25.95
CA ASN A 91 -10.37 34.45 -25.60
C ASN A 91 -11.02 34.14 -24.24
N GLY A 92 -11.20 35.14 -23.40
CA GLY A 92 -11.79 34.95 -22.08
C GLY A 92 -10.86 34.31 -21.02
N ALA A 93 -9.56 34.16 -21.32
CA ALA A 93 -8.60 33.55 -20.37
C ALA A 93 -8.49 34.39 -19.08
N THR A 94 -8.44 35.69 -19.19
CA THR A 94 -8.34 36.65 -18.07
C THR A 94 -9.58 36.56 -17.17
N GLU A 95 -10.76 36.56 -17.79
CA GLU A 95 -12.06 36.51 -17.12
C GLU A 95 -12.22 35.22 -16.33
N VAL A 96 -11.85 34.07 -16.93
CA VAL A 96 -11.86 32.80 -16.25
C VAL A 96 -10.88 32.77 -15.09
N LEU A 97 -9.64 33.19 -15.31
CA LEU A 97 -8.62 33.18 -14.26
C LEU A 97 -8.98 34.14 -13.11
N SER A 98 -9.65 35.24 -13.39
CA SER A 98 -10.16 36.14 -12.36
C SER A 98 -11.33 35.53 -11.58
N ASP A 99 -12.31 34.92 -12.25
CA ASP A 99 -13.44 34.24 -11.58
C ASP A 99 -12.98 33.01 -10.75
N LEU A 100 -11.90 32.36 -11.16
CA LEU A 100 -11.26 31.28 -10.43
C LEU A 100 -10.33 31.74 -9.31
N GLY A 101 -10.12 33.05 -9.13
CA GLY A 101 -9.20 33.61 -8.13
C GLY A 101 -7.75 33.17 -8.35
N ILE A 102 -7.33 33.06 -9.61
CA ILE A 102 -5.94 32.74 -9.99
C ILE A 102 -5.19 33.96 -10.42
N PHE A 103 -5.92 34.99 -10.96
CA PHE A 103 -5.35 36.21 -11.52
C PHE A 103 -6.22 37.40 -11.13
N ASP A 104 -5.61 38.51 -10.71
CA ASP A 104 -6.31 39.74 -10.29
C ASP A 104 -6.35 40.81 -11.36
N GLY A 105 -5.89 40.51 -12.58
CA GLY A 105 -5.76 41.46 -13.70
C GLY A 105 -4.34 42.00 -13.86
N MET A 106 -3.49 41.88 -12.85
CA MET A 106 -2.09 42.33 -12.87
C MET A 106 -1.09 41.22 -12.59
N GLN A 107 -1.41 40.34 -11.66
CA GLN A 107 -0.52 39.29 -11.22
C GLN A 107 -1.26 37.95 -10.93
N LEU A 108 -0.51 36.85 -10.92
CA LEU A 108 -1.01 35.57 -10.46
C LEU A 108 -1.08 35.57 -8.92
N LEU A 109 -2.23 35.18 -8.39
CA LEU A 109 -2.44 35.05 -6.94
C LEU A 109 -1.81 33.76 -6.42
N GLU A 110 -0.99 33.85 -5.37
CA GLU A 110 -0.30 32.71 -4.78
C GLU A 110 -1.27 31.79 -3.99
N SER A 111 -2.18 32.39 -3.25
CA SER A 111 -3.18 31.66 -2.44
C SER A 111 -4.44 31.33 -3.24
N VAL A 112 -5.15 30.29 -2.81
CA VAL A 112 -6.51 29.99 -3.29
C VAL A 112 -7.49 30.76 -2.43
N PRO A 113 -8.43 31.52 -3.02
CA PRO A 113 -9.43 32.24 -2.24
C PRO A 113 -10.31 31.32 -1.39
N ASP A 114 -10.69 31.80 -0.20
CA ASP A 114 -11.52 31.01 0.73
C ASP A 114 -12.89 30.65 0.13
N GLU A 115 -13.43 31.48 -0.77
CA GLU A 115 -14.70 31.20 -1.45
C GLU A 115 -14.62 29.93 -2.33
N ILE A 116 -13.45 29.61 -2.85
CA ILE A 116 -13.22 28.39 -3.66
C ILE A 116 -13.14 27.15 -2.79
N LEU A 117 -12.83 27.29 -1.51
CA LEU A 117 -12.62 26.19 -0.56
C LEU A 117 -13.60 26.25 0.64
N HIS A 118 -14.69 27.01 0.49
CA HIS A 118 -15.63 27.29 1.57
C HIS A 118 -16.35 26.04 2.09
N SER A 119 -16.75 25.15 1.21
CA SER A 119 -17.49 23.92 1.60
C SER A 119 -16.61 22.66 1.53
N ASP A 120 -16.98 21.66 2.30
CA ASP A 120 -16.35 20.33 2.27
C ASP A 120 -16.32 19.73 0.85
N LEU A 121 -17.41 19.87 0.08
CA LEU A 121 -17.48 19.38 -1.29
C LEU A 121 -16.52 20.13 -2.25
N GLN A 122 -16.27 21.41 -2.01
CA GLN A 122 -15.30 22.18 -2.78
C GLN A 122 -13.87 21.74 -2.45
N VAL A 123 -13.54 21.52 -1.18
CA VAL A 123 -12.22 20.98 -0.77
C VAL A 123 -11.98 19.61 -1.40
N ARG A 124 -12.96 18.71 -1.36
CA ARG A 124 -12.87 17.38 -2.03
C ARG A 124 -12.68 17.51 -3.54
N SER A 125 -13.37 18.47 -4.16
CA SER A 125 -13.24 18.74 -5.59
C SER A 125 -11.88 19.32 -5.96
N TYR A 126 -11.32 20.16 -5.10
CA TYR A 126 -9.95 20.64 -5.25
C TYR A 126 -8.93 19.50 -5.17
N LEU A 127 -9.05 18.64 -4.15
CA LEU A 127 -8.20 17.44 -4.01
C LEU A 127 -8.34 16.50 -5.20
N ARG A 128 -9.54 16.34 -5.76
CA ARG A 128 -9.77 15.60 -7.02
C ARG A 128 -9.00 16.21 -8.18
N GLY A 129 -9.11 17.53 -8.37
CA GLY A 129 -8.36 18.26 -9.40
C GLY A 129 -6.85 18.10 -9.24
N ALA A 130 -6.35 18.24 -8.01
CA ALA A 130 -4.93 18.05 -7.69
C ALA A 130 -4.47 16.61 -8.01
N PHE A 131 -5.27 15.59 -7.66
CA PHE A 131 -4.96 14.21 -8.00
C PHE A 131 -5.02 13.95 -9.51
N LEU A 132 -5.98 14.50 -10.21
CA LEU A 132 -6.03 14.43 -11.68
C LEU A 132 -4.78 15.04 -12.31
N ALA A 133 -4.32 16.19 -11.85
CA ALA A 133 -3.17 16.90 -12.37
C ALA A 133 -1.84 16.19 -12.10
N GLY A 134 -1.54 15.90 -10.83
CA GLY A 134 -0.23 15.41 -10.38
C GLY A 134 -0.27 14.14 -9.55
N GLY A 135 -1.44 13.51 -9.36
CA GLY A 135 -1.61 12.35 -8.50
C GLY A 135 -1.16 11.05 -9.14
N SER A 136 -0.71 10.14 -8.30
CA SER A 136 -0.42 8.74 -8.63
C SER A 136 -0.77 7.85 -7.44
N VAL A 137 -1.13 6.61 -7.71
CA VAL A 137 -1.39 5.58 -6.70
C VAL A 137 -0.89 4.25 -7.20
N ASN A 138 -0.23 3.51 -6.32
CA ASN A 138 0.29 2.19 -6.64
C ASN A 138 -0.85 1.19 -6.87
N ASN A 139 -0.60 0.21 -7.73
CA ASN A 139 -1.50 -0.93 -7.87
C ASN A 139 -1.62 -1.66 -6.52
N PRO A 140 -2.84 -1.88 -5.98
CA PRO A 140 -3.05 -2.58 -4.71
C PRO A 140 -2.53 -4.02 -4.68
N GLU A 141 -2.29 -4.64 -5.83
CA GLU A 141 -1.66 -5.95 -5.95
C GLU A 141 -0.17 -5.94 -5.56
N THR A 142 0.48 -4.76 -5.57
CA THR A 142 1.89 -4.62 -5.21
C THR A 142 2.09 -4.61 -3.69
N SER A 143 3.33 -4.86 -3.24
CA SER A 143 3.66 -4.99 -1.81
C SER A 143 3.57 -3.69 -1.00
N ARG A 144 3.53 -2.52 -1.66
CA ARG A 144 3.58 -1.21 -1.00
C ARG A 144 2.38 -0.36 -1.39
N TYR A 145 1.58 -0.02 -0.39
CA TYR A 145 0.54 0.98 -0.52
C TYR A 145 1.16 2.38 -0.50
N HIS A 146 0.97 3.12 -1.58
CA HIS A 146 1.49 4.47 -1.74
C HIS A 146 0.60 5.27 -2.69
N LEU A 147 0.22 6.45 -2.26
CA LEU A 147 -0.45 7.47 -3.07
C LEU A 147 0.35 8.75 -2.92
N GLU A 148 0.55 9.46 -4.02
CA GLU A 148 1.28 10.71 -4.03
C GLU A 148 0.62 11.75 -4.94
N ILE A 149 0.78 13.03 -4.60
CA ILE A 149 0.41 14.17 -5.43
C ILE A 149 1.66 15.05 -5.54
N TYR A 150 2.13 15.24 -6.76
CA TYR A 150 3.26 16.09 -7.08
C TYR A 150 2.80 17.54 -7.24
N SER A 151 3.54 18.50 -6.69
CA SER A 151 3.39 19.93 -6.91
C SER A 151 4.73 20.58 -7.21
N LEU A 152 4.73 21.63 -8.04
CA LEU A 152 5.94 22.39 -8.35
C LEU A 152 6.35 23.32 -7.19
N TYR A 153 5.38 23.85 -6.44
CA TYR A 153 5.55 24.86 -5.41
C TYR A 153 5.31 24.29 -4.01
N GLU A 154 6.11 24.74 -3.05
CA GLU A 154 6.09 24.23 -1.66
C GLU A 154 4.79 24.60 -0.96
N GLU A 155 4.37 25.85 -1.06
CA GLU A 155 3.17 26.38 -0.41
C GLU A 155 1.92 25.62 -0.88
N HIS A 156 1.84 25.35 -2.18
CA HIS A 156 0.75 24.55 -2.76
C HIS A 156 0.78 23.10 -2.28
N ASN A 157 1.98 22.52 -2.15
CA ASN A 157 2.16 21.18 -1.62
C ASN A 157 1.73 21.07 -0.16
N GLN A 158 2.09 22.04 0.68
CA GLN A 158 1.68 22.12 2.08
C GLN A 158 0.17 22.28 2.21
N MET A 159 -0.45 23.16 1.40
CA MET A 159 -1.89 23.34 1.38
C MET A 159 -2.63 22.04 1.03
N ILE A 160 -2.15 21.26 0.05
CA ILE A 160 -2.72 19.94 -0.28
C ILE A 160 -2.61 19.00 0.93
N ALA A 161 -1.47 18.96 1.61
CA ALA A 161 -1.28 18.14 2.79
C ALA A 161 -2.23 18.53 3.94
N GLU A 162 -2.40 19.82 4.19
CA GLU A 162 -3.34 20.34 5.18
C GLU A 162 -4.79 19.97 4.86
N MET A 163 -5.21 20.13 3.60
CA MET A 163 -6.54 19.71 3.16
C MET A 163 -6.77 18.22 3.36
N MET A 164 -5.78 17.38 3.05
CA MET A 164 -5.87 15.94 3.28
C MET A 164 -5.92 15.62 4.78
N ASN A 165 -5.20 16.36 5.62
CA ASN A 165 -5.15 16.14 7.06
C ASN A 165 -6.40 16.63 7.79
N ARG A 166 -7.26 17.47 7.18
CA ARG A 166 -8.62 17.73 7.68
C ARG A 166 -9.49 16.47 7.78
N TYR A 167 -9.12 15.41 7.03
CA TYR A 167 -9.79 14.10 7.03
C TYR A 167 -8.97 13.02 7.74
N ASP A 168 -8.07 13.39 8.65
CA ASP A 168 -7.21 12.47 9.42
C ASP A 168 -6.37 11.50 8.58
N LEU A 169 -5.97 11.91 7.36
CA LEU A 169 -5.24 11.04 6.44
C LEU A 169 -3.76 10.88 6.80
N ASN A 170 -3.21 11.72 7.68
CA ASN A 170 -1.78 11.75 8.02
C ASN A 170 -0.87 11.91 6.79
N ALA A 171 -1.28 12.79 5.88
CA ALA A 171 -0.51 13.15 4.71
C ALA A 171 0.82 13.81 5.13
N ARG A 172 1.88 13.42 4.45
CA ARG A 172 3.23 13.96 4.68
C ARG A 172 3.78 14.55 3.40
N THR A 173 4.71 15.48 3.55
CA THR A 173 5.40 16.13 2.44
C THR A 173 6.84 15.68 2.35
N ILE A 174 7.40 15.69 1.14
CA ILE A 174 8.82 15.41 0.87
C ILE A 174 9.29 16.22 -0.32
N VAL A 175 10.50 16.74 -0.23
CA VAL A 175 11.17 17.45 -1.33
C VAL A 175 11.73 16.44 -2.34
N ARG A 176 11.56 16.71 -3.61
CA ARG A 176 12.17 15.99 -4.73
C ARG A 176 13.01 16.95 -5.58
N ARG A 177 13.85 16.40 -6.47
CA ARG A 177 14.72 17.22 -7.32
C ARG A 177 14.00 18.28 -8.16
N SER A 178 12.74 18.04 -8.53
CA SER A 178 11.96 18.89 -9.44
C SER A 178 10.72 19.51 -8.81
N GLY A 179 10.54 19.41 -7.49
CA GLY A 179 9.38 19.95 -6.78
C GLY A 179 9.08 19.17 -5.50
N TYR A 180 7.83 19.12 -5.10
CA TYR A 180 7.37 18.64 -3.81
C TYR A 180 6.32 17.55 -4.00
N ILE A 181 6.27 16.60 -3.07
CA ILE A 181 5.29 15.52 -3.09
C ILE A 181 4.56 15.48 -1.75
N THR A 182 3.24 15.53 -1.80
CA THR A 182 2.37 15.12 -0.69
C THR A 182 2.02 13.65 -0.87
N TYR A 183 2.18 12.82 0.16
CA TYR A 183 1.95 11.39 0.03
C TYR A 183 1.22 10.76 1.22
N LEU A 184 0.54 9.65 0.93
CA LEU A 184 -0.09 8.75 1.90
C LEU A 184 0.59 7.39 1.87
N LYS A 185 0.72 6.80 3.06
CA LYS A 185 1.06 5.40 3.28
C LYS A 185 -0.04 4.74 4.10
N GLY A 186 -0.29 3.48 3.84
CA GLY A 186 -1.36 2.74 4.50
C GLY A 186 -2.63 2.63 3.65
N ALA A 187 -3.12 1.41 3.54
CA ALA A 187 -4.24 1.08 2.66
C ALA A 187 -5.53 1.83 3.04
N GLU A 188 -5.87 1.90 4.32
CA GLU A 188 -7.09 2.57 4.80
C GLU A 188 -7.10 4.05 4.45
N LYS A 189 -5.98 4.76 4.64
CA LYS A 189 -5.87 6.19 4.32
C LYS A 189 -6.00 6.46 2.82
N ILE A 190 -5.45 5.56 2.00
CA ILE A 190 -5.57 5.63 0.53
C ILE A 190 -7.01 5.35 0.11
N ALA A 191 -7.66 4.33 0.65
CA ALA A 191 -9.06 4.03 0.36
C ALA A 191 -9.98 5.21 0.76
N THR A 192 -9.77 5.77 1.96
CA THR A 192 -10.49 6.97 2.41
C THR A 192 -10.28 8.14 1.44
N PHE A 193 -9.05 8.40 1.01
CA PHE A 193 -8.77 9.48 0.04
C PHE A 193 -9.46 9.23 -1.30
N LEU A 194 -9.42 8.02 -1.84
CA LEU A 194 -10.11 7.67 -3.10
C LEU A 194 -11.62 7.91 -2.98
N SER A 195 -12.22 7.54 -1.85
CA SER A 195 -13.63 7.82 -1.56
C SER A 195 -13.92 9.33 -1.50
N LEU A 196 -13.09 10.10 -0.79
CA LEU A 196 -13.24 11.55 -0.64
C LEU A 196 -13.26 12.29 -1.97
N ILE A 197 -12.39 11.91 -2.90
CA ILE A 197 -12.31 12.55 -4.23
C ILE A 197 -13.38 12.03 -5.22
N GLY A 198 -14.15 11.00 -4.84
CA GLY A 198 -15.26 10.45 -5.63
C GLY A 198 -14.89 9.24 -6.50
N ALA A 199 -13.72 8.62 -6.32
CA ALA A 199 -13.31 7.42 -7.04
C ALA A 199 -13.86 6.14 -6.38
N THR A 200 -15.18 6.04 -6.24
CA THR A 200 -15.86 5.01 -5.46
C THR A 200 -15.63 3.61 -6.02
N THR A 201 -15.75 3.43 -7.33
CA THR A 201 -15.52 2.13 -7.99
C THR A 201 -14.09 1.65 -7.82
N SER A 202 -13.13 2.56 -8.04
CA SER A 202 -11.71 2.26 -7.84
C SER A 202 -11.38 2.00 -6.38
N MET A 203 -12.00 2.70 -5.45
CA MET A 203 -11.85 2.47 -4.01
C MET A 203 -12.33 1.08 -3.62
N LEU A 204 -13.52 0.65 -4.08
CA LEU A 204 -14.04 -0.69 -3.82
C LEU A 204 -13.09 -1.77 -4.39
N LYS A 205 -12.64 -1.61 -5.63
CA LYS A 205 -11.65 -2.51 -6.24
C LYS A 205 -10.34 -2.56 -5.43
N PHE A 206 -9.89 -1.43 -4.92
CA PHE A 206 -8.69 -1.35 -4.07
C PHE A 206 -8.87 -2.15 -2.77
N GLU A 207 -10.03 -2.01 -2.11
CA GLU A 207 -10.36 -2.73 -0.88
C GLU A 207 -10.50 -4.24 -1.12
N ASP A 208 -11.16 -4.68 -2.19
CA ASP A 208 -11.29 -6.09 -2.54
C ASP A 208 -9.91 -6.75 -2.68
N VAL A 209 -9.00 -6.11 -3.41
CA VAL A 209 -7.62 -6.61 -3.57
C VAL A 209 -6.88 -6.64 -2.23
N ARG A 210 -7.07 -5.63 -1.37
CA ARG A 210 -6.49 -5.57 -0.02
C ARG A 210 -6.94 -6.76 0.83
N ILE A 211 -8.26 -6.99 0.91
CA ILE A 211 -8.84 -8.08 1.69
C ILE A 211 -8.29 -9.44 1.23
N MET A 212 -8.28 -9.69 -0.08
CA MET A 212 -7.75 -10.94 -0.65
C MET A 212 -6.27 -11.16 -0.31
N ARG A 213 -5.47 -10.10 -0.31
CA ARG A 213 -4.05 -10.16 0.09
C ARG A 213 -3.89 -10.46 1.57
N ASP A 214 -4.66 -9.80 2.43
CA ASP A 214 -4.59 -9.99 3.88
C ASP A 214 -5.01 -11.41 4.28
N MET A 215 -6.05 -11.94 3.62
CA MET A 215 -6.44 -13.34 3.78
C MET A 215 -5.32 -14.31 3.37
N ARG A 216 -4.74 -14.11 2.18
CA ARG A 216 -3.63 -14.95 1.68
C ARG A 216 -2.42 -14.90 2.61
N ASN A 217 -2.05 -13.71 3.08
CA ASN A 217 -0.94 -13.52 4.01
C ASN A 217 -1.20 -14.19 5.36
N SER A 218 -2.44 -14.20 5.83
CA SER A 218 -2.85 -14.85 7.07
C SER A 218 -2.76 -16.37 6.95
N VAL A 219 -3.26 -16.95 5.83
CA VAL A 219 -3.14 -18.37 5.53
C VAL A 219 -1.66 -18.78 5.43
N ASN A 220 -0.84 -18.04 4.69
CA ASN A 220 0.58 -18.34 4.57
C ASN A 220 1.31 -18.31 5.93
N ARG A 221 0.96 -17.35 6.81
CA ARG A 221 1.51 -17.32 8.18
C ARG A 221 1.12 -18.52 9.00
N LEU A 222 -0.14 -18.97 8.89
CA LEU A 222 -0.63 -20.16 9.58
C LEU A 222 0.12 -21.41 9.09
N VAL A 223 0.19 -21.62 7.78
CA VAL A 223 0.91 -22.75 7.16
C VAL A 223 2.39 -22.76 7.58
N ASN A 224 3.07 -21.60 7.51
CA ASN A 224 4.47 -21.50 7.93
C ASN A 224 4.66 -21.81 9.43
N CYS A 225 3.71 -21.41 10.27
CA CYS A 225 3.74 -21.71 11.70
C CYS A 225 3.56 -23.21 11.97
N GLU A 226 2.61 -23.84 11.31
CA GLU A 226 2.37 -25.29 11.43
C GLU A 226 3.54 -26.09 10.90
N SER A 227 4.08 -25.74 9.72
CA SER A 227 5.27 -26.40 9.16
C SER A 227 6.47 -26.30 10.11
N ALA A 228 6.74 -25.09 10.64
CA ALA A 228 7.84 -24.92 11.60
C ALA A 228 7.65 -25.70 12.91
N ASN A 229 6.39 -25.90 13.35
CA ASN A 229 6.09 -26.73 14.51
C ASN A 229 6.32 -28.21 14.22
N LEU A 230 5.87 -28.70 13.04
CA LEU A 230 6.11 -30.07 12.60
C LEU A 230 7.62 -30.37 12.48
N ASP A 231 8.38 -29.47 11.86
CA ASP A 231 9.84 -29.61 11.74
C ASP A 231 10.54 -29.68 13.11
N LYS A 232 10.10 -28.87 14.08
CA LYS A 232 10.63 -28.93 15.45
C LYS A 232 10.33 -30.29 16.12
N VAL A 233 9.13 -30.80 15.94
CA VAL A 233 8.72 -32.10 16.50
C VAL A 233 9.52 -33.24 15.84
N ALA A 234 9.63 -33.25 14.51
CA ALA A 234 10.38 -34.26 13.77
C ALA A 234 11.87 -34.26 14.15
N ASN A 235 12.52 -33.07 14.15
CA ASN A 235 13.92 -32.93 14.54
C ASN A 235 14.18 -33.33 16.01
N ALA A 236 13.23 -33.05 16.91
CA ALA A 236 13.35 -33.49 18.30
C ALA A 236 13.22 -34.99 18.42
N SER A 237 12.28 -35.60 17.70
CA SER A 237 12.08 -37.05 17.65
C SER A 237 13.33 -37.78 17.12
N THR A 238 13.85 -37.33 15.98
CA THR A 238 15.06 -37.88 15.37
C THR A 238 16.23 -37.88 16.37
N ARG A 239 16.50 -36.70 16.98
CA ARG A 239 17.57 -36.63 18.01
C ARG A 239 17.33 -37.52 19.21
N GLN A 240 16.10 -37.69 19.65
CA GLN A 240 15.77 -38.60 20.75
C GLN A 240 16.05 -40.05 20.34
N ILE A 241 15.64 -40.49 19.17
CA ILE A 241 15.85 -41.82 18.61
C ILE A 241 17.36 -42.10 18.46
N ASP A 242 18.12 -41.18 17.88
CA ASP A 242 19.58 -41.31 17.70
C ASP A 242 20.29 -41.48 19.06
N ASN A 243 19.88 -40.72 20.07
CA ASN A 243 20.45 -40.80 21.40
C ASN A 243 20.08 -42.14 22.09
N ILE A 244 18.85 -42.63 21.94
CA ILE A 244 18.42 -43.91 22.50
C ILE A 244 19.16 -45.07 21.80
N GLN A 245 19.28 -45.03 20.48
CA GLN A 245 20.03 -46.05 19.72
C GLN A 245 21.52 -46.07 20.09
N TYR A 246 22.10 -44.89 20.31
CA TYR A 246 23.48 -44.77 20.77
C TYR A 246 23.67 -45.42 22.15
N ILE A 247 22.75 -45.16 23.12
CA ILE A 247 22.79 -45.82 24.45
C ILE A 247 22.65 -47.33 24.30
N GLU A 248 21.72 -47.78 23.45
CA GLU A 248 21.49 -49.20 23.20
C GLU A 248 22.73 -49.92 22.67
N ALA A 249 23.41 -49.30 21.71
CA ALA A 249 24.61 -49.86 21.08
C ALA A 249 25.86 -49.82 22.00
N THR A 250 25.96 -48.84 22.91
CA THR A 250 27.16 -48.65 23.76
C THR A 250 27.08 -49.42 25.06
N VAL A 251 26.00 -49.24 25.84
CA VAL A 251 25.87 -49.83 27.19
C VAL A 251 24.62 -50.70 27.37
N GLY A 252 23.70 -50.65 26.40
CA GLY A 252 22.40 -51.33 26.47
C GLY A 252 21.36 -50.53 27.26
N LEU A 253 20.07 -50.60 26.84
CA LEU A 253 18.96 -49.90 27.51
C LEU A 253 18.71 -50.43 28.94
N GLY A 254 19.22 -51.64 29.28
CA GLY A 254 19.10 -52.22 30.63
C GLY A 254 19.79 -51.43 31.73
N GLN A 255 20.77 -50.55 31.37
CA GLN A 255 21.44 -49.67 32.32
C GLN A 255 20.60 -48.44 32.71
N LEU A 256 19.54 -48.13 31.96
CA LEU A 256 18.63 -47.08 32.31
C LEU A 256 17.68 -47.49 33.45
N PRO A 257 17.31 -46.57 34.35
CA PRO A 257 16.25 -46.79 35.33
C PRO A 257 14.94 -47.21 34.61
N THR A 258 14.17 -48.13 35.18
CA THR A 258 12.99 -48.73 34.55
C THR A 258 12.06 -47.71 33.88
N LYS A 259 11.75 -46.60 34.56
CA LYS A 259 10.89 -45.54 34.03
C LYS A 259 11.45 -44.82 32.82
N LEU A 260 12.78 -44.74 32.65
CA LEU A 260 13.43 -44.15 31.48
C LEU A 260 13.53 -45.17 30.34
N ARG A 261 13.80 -46.44 30.67
CA ARG A 261 13.86 -47.55 29.72
C ARG A 261 12.52 -47.74 29.01
N GLU A 262 11.40 -47.78 29.75
CA GLU A 262 10.06 -47.86 29.18
C GLU A 262 9.78 -46.77 28.17
N VAL A 263 10.15 -45.54 28.46
CA VAL A 263 9.98 -44.38 27.52
C VAL A 263 10.91 -44.53 26.32
N ALA A 264 12.14 -44.99 26.49
CA ALA A 264 13.08 -45.19 25.40
C ALA A 264 12.59 -46.28 24.43
N GLU A 265 12.17 -47.45 24.97
CA GLU A 265 11.61 -48.57 24.19
C GLU A 265 10.34 -48.15 23.44
N THR A 266 9.41 -47.44 24.10
CA THR A 266 8.18 -46.92 23.48
C THR A 266 8.50 -45.93 22.37
N ARG A 267 9.51 -45.05 22.53
CA ARG A 267 9.93 -44.08 21.51
C ARG A 267 10.54 -44.77 20.29
N LEU A 268 11.31 -45.82 20.47
CA LEU A 268 11.85 -46.62 19.35
C LEU A 268 10.75 -47.33 18.56
N ALA A 269 9.74 -47.87 19.27
CA ALA A 269 8.60 -48.53 18.65
C ALA A 269 7.66 -47.57 17.93
N HIS A 270 7.54 -46.33 18.42
CA HIS A 270 6.61 -45.28 17.90
C HIS A 270 7.37 -44.00 17.56
N ARG A 271 8.10 -44.01 16.44
CA ARG A 271 9.04 -42.97 16.07
C ARG A 271 8.41 -41.62 15.74
N GLU A 272 7.21 -41.61 15.17
CA GLU A 272 6.57 -40.39 14.61
C GLU A 272 5.51 -39.78 15.53
N VAL A 273 5.14 -40.44 16.63
CA VAL A 273 4.08 -39.94 17.50
C VAL A 273 4.50 -38.72 18.30
N SER A 274 3.57 -37.82 18.58
CA SER A 274 3.78 -36.66 19.44
C SER A 274 4.11 -37.07 20.87
N LEU A 275 4.70 -36.14 21.65
CA LEU A 275 4.99 -36.44 23.09
C LEU A 275 3.73 -36.70 23.92
N LYS A 276 2.56 -36.22 23.50
CA LYS A 276 1.30 -36.53 24.18
C LYS A 276 0.89 -37.96 23.90
N GLU A 277 0.82 -38.36 22.64
CA GLU A 277 0.51 -39.73 22.23
C GLU A 277 1.51 -40.73 22.77
N LEU A 278 2.81 -40.39 22.80
CA LEU A 278 3.84 -41.19 23.41
C LEU A 278 3.55 -41.47 24.90
N GLY A 279 3.05 -40.41 25.61
CA GLY A 279 2.66 -40.54 27.00
C GLY A 279 1.50 -41.53 27.25
N ASP A 280 0.59 -41.62 26.29
CA ASP A 280 -0.55 -42.56 26.36
C ASP A 280 -0.14 -44.01 26.05
N LEU A 281 0.99 -44.19 25.34
CA LEU A 281 1.50 -45.50 24.90
C LEU A 281 2.50 -46.16 25.86
N VAL A 282 3.06 -45.41 26.83
CA VAL A 282 4.05 -45.95 27.77
C VAL A 282 3.42 -46.94 28.73
N PRO A 283 4.02 -48.17 28.94
CA PRO A 283 3.57 -49.11 29.95
C PRO A 283 3.50 -48.47 31.35
N GLY A 284 2.46 -48.72 32.13
CA GLY A 284 2.28 -48.19 33.48
C GLY A 284 1.32 -47.01 33.60
N GLY A 285 0.63 -46.61 32.52
CA GLY A 285 -0.45 -45.65 32.51
C GLY A 285 -0.09 -44.32 31.87
N PRO A 286 -1.07 -43.47 31.60
CA PRO A 286 -0.85 -42.24 30.83
C PRO A 286 0.05 -41.26 31.57
N ILE A 287 1.10 -40.82 30.87
CA ILE A 287 2.07 -39.83 31.37
C ILE A 287 1.85 -38.51 30.66
N SER A 288 1.82 -37.42 31.39
CA SER A 288 1.67 -36.10 30.80
C SER A 288 2.79 -35.75 29.81
N LYS A 289 2.51 -34.91 28.81
CA LYS A 289 3.52 -34.38 27.88
C LYS A 289 4.77 -33.86 28.59
N SER A 290 4.58 -33.17 29.71
CA SER A 290 5.67 -32.60 30.52
C SER A 290 6.51 -33.73 31.16
N GLY A 291 5.86 -34.80 31.67
CA GLY A 291 6.51 -35.98 32.23
C GLY A 291 7.36 -36.72 31.20
N ILE A 292 6.82 -36.95 30.02
CA ILE A 292 7.55 -37.56 28.89
C ILE A 292 8.75 -36.69 28.50
N ASN A 293 8.55 -35.37 28.32
CA ASN A 293 9.64 -34.46 27.95
C ASN A 293 10.77 -34.47 29.02
N HIS A 294 10.42 -34.52 30.29
CA HIS A 294 11.40 -34.62 31.37
C HIS A 294 12.21 -35.90 31.31
N ARG A 295 11.54 -37.05 31.07
CA ARG A 295 12.21 -38.35 30.94
C ARG A 295 13.11 -38.44 29.72
N LEU A 296 12.65 -37.95 28.56
CA LEU A 296 13.47 -37.92 27.35
C LEU A 296 14.67 -36.95 27.48
N ARG A 297 14.52 -35.87 28.20
CA ARG A 297 15.67 -34.97 28.51
C ARG A 297 16.74 -35.73 29.32
N LYS A 298 16.36 -36.47 30.35
CA LYS A 298 17.31 -37.29 31.13
C LYS A 298 18.01 -38.34 30.26
N ILE A 299 17.30 -38.98 29.34
CA ILE A 299 17.88 -39.92 28.37
C ILE A 299 18.91 -39.22 27.47
N ASN A 300 18.56 -38.06 26.97
CA ASN A 300 19.50 -37.26 26.15
C ASN A 300 20.75 -36.81 26.92
N ASP A 301 20.58 -36.40 28.19
CA ASP A 301 21.69 -36.02 29.05
C ASP A 301 22.61 -37.23 29.33
N TYR A 302 22.03 -38.40 29.53
CA TYR A 302 22.80 -39.67 29.72
C TYR A 302 23.59 -40.02 28.45
N ALA A 303 22.96 -39.94 27.26
CA ALA A 303 23.66 -40.16 25.99
C ALA A 303 24.81 -39.17 25.76
N LYS A 304 24.65 -37.92 26.18
CA LYS A 304 25.68 -36.92 26.11
C LYS A 304 26.87 -37.24 27.02
N GLN A 305 26.62 -37.66 28.27
CA GLN A 305 27.66 -38.07 29.21
C GLN A 305 28.47 -39.27 28.70
N LEU A 306 27.82 -40.23 28.09
CA LEU A 306 28.50 -41.39 27.49
C LEU A 306 29.47 -40.98 26.37
N ARG A 307 29.02 -40.09 25.46
CA ARG A 307 29.88 -39.56 24.37
C ARG A 307 31.06 -38.77 24.89
N GLU A 308 30.87 -37.97 25.95
CA GLU A 308 31.94 -37.20 26.58
C GLU A 308 32.93 -38.09 27.35
N GLY A 309 32.46 -39.20 27.95
CA GLY A 309 33.31 -40.19 28.60
C GLY A 309 34.14 -41.02 27.61
N GLU A 310 33.64 -41.35 26.42
CA GLU A 310 34.38 -42.01 25.35
C GLU A 310 35.43 -41.09 24.71
N ALA A 311 35.20 -39.75 24.68
CA ALA A 311 36.17 -38.79 24.16
C ALA A 311 37.33 -38.52 25.11
N THR A 312 37.26 -39.00 26.36
CA THR A 312 38.31 -38.82 27.39
C THR A 312 39.03 -40.11 27.73
N ALA A 313 38.68 -41.24 27.13
CA ALA A 313 39.32 -42.53 27.23
C ALA A 313 40.10 -42.87 25.94
#